data_b7a192a37273849a74396c4c3e14f66a
#
_entry.id   b7a192a37273849a74396c4c3e14f66a
#
_cell.length_a   1.000
_cell.length_b   1.000
_cell.length_c   1.000
_cell.angle_alpha   90.00
_cell.angle_beta   90.00
_cell.angle_gamma   90.00
#
_symmetry.space_group_name_H-M   'P 1'
#
loop_
_entity.id
_entity.type
_entity.pdbx_description
1 polymer ?
#
loop_
_entity_poly.entity_id
_entity_poly.type
_entity_poly.pdbx_seq_one_letter_code
_entity_poly.pdbx_strand_id
1 'polypeptide(L)'
;MKKLLLFSLTVATVLLFSACSKNATPIPDDPVDLEALYNAAIRDAITADSAEICDTLLPISSSNSKLEWRTINNEQYVLLGNFNRFPGSYSDSLVINYWGVIWVFIPSQYKYRMRSASIPNKDTLLRIRQLIGLPPGNTNTYMVELWVKPRDLFRPASSPSVDSKTCGLFFPAGSDSNYVKWFNQNIYDAYFGMQTHLPWTRLGYSYDWAKNVPEVGLSEYCIRPNSQLYVKKLVPATRYLDN
;
A
#
# COMPACT_ATOMS: atom_id res chain seq x y z
N MET A 1 -20.99 81.35 -47.11
CA MET A 1 -20.36 80.38 -46.20
C MET A 1 -21.41 79.43 -45.68
N LYS A 2 -21.58 78.27 -46.33
CA LYS A 2 -22.55 77.22 -45.94
C LYS A 2 -21.85 76.16 -45.13
N LYS A 3 -22.25 75.99 -43.87
CA LYS A 3 -21.79 74.89 -43.01
C LYS A 3 -22.57 73.62 -43.34
N LEU A 4 -21.88 72.57 -43.74
CA LEU A 4 -22.42 71.26 -43.99
C LEU A 4 -22.35 70.42 -42.66
N LEU A 5 -23.53 70.06 -42.15
CA LEU A 5 -23.64 69.16 -41.03
C LEU A 5 -23.62 67.71 -41.55
N LEU A 6 -22.59 66.93 -41.18
CA LEU A 6 -22.58 65.49 -41.37
C LEU A 6 -23.30 64.81 -40.20
N PHE A 7 -24.39 64.12 -40.49
CA PHE A 7 -25.02 63.18 -39.56
C PHE A 7 -24.34 61.80 -39.69
N SER A 8 -23.69 61.42 -38.65
CA SER A 8 -23.10 60.04 -38.52
C SER A 8 -24.19 59.12 -37.95
N LEU A 9 -24.60 58.13 -38.75
CA LEU A 9 -25.55 57.09 -38.36
C LEU A 9 -24.77 55.91 -37.84
N THR A 10 -24.70 55.74 -36.53
CA THR A 10 -24.08 54.54 -35.86
C THR A 10 -25.11 53.40 -35.81
N VAL A 11 -24.91 52.38 -36.64
CA VAL A 11 -25.67 51.12 -36.57
C VAL A 11 -25.08 50.24 -35.46
N ALA A 12 -25.81 50.08 -34.37
CA ALA A 12 -25.48 49.19 -33.31
C ALA A 12 -25.92 47.76 -33.69
N THR A 13 -24.97 46.92 -34.05
CA THR A 13 -25.20 45.47 -34.28
C THR A 13 -25.24 44.74 -32.94
N VAL A 14 -26.42 44.35 -32.50
CA VAL A 14 -26.61 43.50 -31.33
C VAL A 14 -26.31 42.05 -31.72
N LEU A 15 -25.15 41.52 -31.34
CA LEU A 15 -24.82 40.10 -31.45
C LEU A 15 -25.49 39.36 -30.30
N LEU A 16 -26.58 38.65 -30.59
CA LEU A 16 -27.20 37.70 -29.70
C LEU A 16 -26.32 36.43 -29.65
N PHE A 17 -25.48 36.29 -28.61
CA PHE A 17 -24.85 35.03 -28.29
C PHE A 17 -25.90 34.09 -27.69
N SER A 18 -26.42 33.19 -28.51
CA SER A 18 -27.18 32.03 -28.04
C SER A 18 -26.19 31.07 -27.36
N ALA A 19 -26.09 31.15 -26.03
CA ALA A 19 -25.37 30.17 -25.24
C ALA A 19 -26.17 28.86 -25.24
N CYS A 20 -25.85 27.94 -26.16
CA CYS A 20 -26.29 26.56 -26.06
C CYS A 20 -25.56 25.96 -24.87
N SER A 21 -26.16 26.01 -23.69
CA SER A 21 -25.82 25.18 -22.54
C SER A 21 -26.18 23.73 -22.91
N LYS A 22 -25.24 23.02 -23.51
CA LYS A 22 -25.31 21.52 -23.51
C LYS A 22 -25.15 21.10 -22.09
N ASN A 23 -26.24 20.71 -21.44
CA ASN A 23 -26.20 19.85 -20.27
C ASN A 23 -25.48 18.55 -20.72
N ALA A 24 -24.18 18.52 -20.57
CA ALA A 24 -23.42 17.27 -20.69
C ALA A 24 -23.95 16.34 -19.59
N THR A 25 -24.78 15.39 -19.96
CA THR A 25 -25.05 14.23 -19.10
C THR A 25 -23.71 13.69 -18.66
N PRO A 26 -23.44 13.54 -17.34
CA PRO A 26 -22.21 12.89 -16.90
C PRO A 26 -22.13 11.55 -17.62
N ILE A 27 -21.07 11.34 -18.39
CA ILE A 27 -20.76 10.02 -18.95
C ILE A 27 -20.61 9.15 -17.71
N PRO A 28 -21.38 8.07 -17.53
CA PRO A 28 -21.16 7.13 -16.43
C PRO A 28 -19.69 6.72 -16.48
N ASP A 29 -18.97 6.85 -15.35
CA ASP A 29 -17.63 6.28 -15.27
C ASP A 29 -17.75 4.81 -15.67
N ASP A 30 -17.06 4.39 -16.73
CA ASP A 30 -16.98 2.99 -17.12
C ASP A 30 -16.56 2.17 -15.90
N PRO A 31 -17.21 1.05 -15.65
CA PRO A 31 -16.85 0.20 -14.51
C PRO A 31 -15.35 -0.09 -14.56
N VAL A 32 -14.66 0.25 -13.48
CA VAL A 32 -13.22 0.05 -13.38
C VAL A 32 -12.93 -1.45 -13.47
N ASP A 33 -12.18 -1.87 -14.49
CA ASP A 33 -11.71 -3.25 -14.60
C ASP A 33 -10.58 -3.48 -13.58
N LEU A 34 -10.95 -4.04 -12.43
CA LEU A 34 -10.03 -4.30 -11.32
C LEU A 34 -8.95 -5.32 -11.68
N GLU A 35 -9.28 -6.30 -12.50
CA GLU A 35 -8.31 -7.31 -12.94
C GLU A 35 -7.29 -6.70 -13.91
N ALA A 36 -7.72 -5.84 -14.81
CA ALA A 36 -6.81 -5.12 -15.69
C ALA A 36 -5.85 -4.20 -14.92
N LEU A 37 -6.35 -3.47 -13.92
CA LEU A 37 -5.51 -2.64 -13.03
C LEU A 37 -4.52 -3.48 -12.25
N TYR A 38 -4.97 -4.58 -11.67
CA TYR A 38 -4.11 -5.47 -10.90
C TYR A 38 -3.02 -6.11 -11.77
N ASN A 39 -3.38 -6.57 -12.96
CA ASN A 39 -2.43 -7.13 -13.92
C ASN A 39 -1.44 -6.08 -14.46
N ALA A 40 -1.84 -4.81 -14.56
CA ALA A 40 -0.94 -3.71 -14.88
C ALA A 40 0.11 -3.51 -13.77
N ALA A 41 -0.31 -3.51 -12.51
CA ALA A 41 0.59 -3.41 -11.37
C ALA A 41 1.60 -4.58 -11.29
N ILE A 42 1.18 -5.80 -11.61
CA ILE A 42 2.09 -6.96 -11.70
C ILE A 42 3.15 -6.74 -12.78
N ARG A 43 2.73 -6.32 -13.99
CA ARG A 43 3.66 -6.08 -15.11
C ARG A 43 4.66 -4.98 -14.80
N ASP A 44 4.23 -3.93 -14.12
CA ASP A 44 5.08 -2.83 -13.68
C ASP A 44 6.11 -3.32 -12.65
N ALA A 45 5.66 -3.98 -11.59
CA ALA A 45 6.52 -4.47 -10.51
C ALA A 45 7.52 -5.57 -10.93
N ILE A 46 7.37 -6.23 -12.09
CA ILE A 46 8.34 -7.24 -12.57
C ILE A 46 9.73 -6.63 -12.72
N THR A 47 9.82 -5.38 -13.17
CA THR A 47 11.09 -4.68 -13.35
C THR A 47 11.18 -3.52 -12.39
N ALA A 48 11.87 -3.71 -11.28
CA ALA A 48 12.17 -2.59 -10.39
C ALA A 48 13.26 -1.72 -10.97
N ASP A 49 13.11 -0.40 -10.94
CA ASP A 49 14.12 0.54 -11.41
C ASP A 49 14.51 1.60 -10.36
N SER A 50 15.49 2.42 -10.69
CA SER A 50 16.02 3.42 -9.75
C SER A 50 15.06 4.58 -9.49
N ALA A 51 14.12 4.86 -10.38
CA ALA A 51 13.12 5.92 -10.20
C ALA A 51 12.04 5.53 -9.17
N GLU A 52 11.85 4.23 -8.94
CA GLU A 52 10.89 3.69 -7.97
C GLU A 52 11.46 3.61 -6.54
N ILE A 53 12.76 3.88 -6.35
CA ILE A 53 13.35 3.90 -5.02
C ILE A 53 12.78 5.06 -4.22
N CYS A 54 12.04 4.74 -3.15
CA CYS A 54 11.53 5.76 -2.24
C CYS A 54 12.48 5.93 -1.03
N ASP A 55 12.49 7.14 -0.46
CA ASP A 55 13.27 7.53 0.74
C ASP A 55 12.37 7.71 1.98
N THR A 56 11.12 7.30 1.87
CA THR A 56 10.06 7.52 2.87
C THR A 56 9.65 6.25 3.61
N LEU A 57 10.42 5.17 3.48
CA LEU A 57 10.19 3.96 4.26
C LEU A 57 10.29 4.28 5.75
N LEU A 58 9.43 3.67 6.54
CA LEU A 58 9.47 3.86 7.99
C LEU A 58 10.50 2.89 8.60
N PRO A 59 11.55 3.37 9.28
CA PRO A 59 12.50 2.48 9.95
C PRO A 59 11.90 1.90 11.24
N ILE A 60 12.24 0.65 11.56
CA ILE A 60 11.98 0.06 12.89
C ILE A 60 13.07 0.54 13.84
N SER A 61 12.86 1.71 14.41
CA SER A 61 13.78 2.37 15.31
C SER A 61 13.03 3.04 16.45
N SER A 62 13.59 3.06 17.64
CA SER A 62 13.01 3.76 18.81
C SER A 62 12.86 5.28 18.60
N SER A 63 13.61 5.86 17.67
CA SER A 63 13.47 7.26 17.28
C SER A 63 12.29 7.53 16.34
N ASN A 64 11.65 6.49 15.78
CA ASN A 64 10.50 6.64 14.91
C ASN A 64 9.22 6.77 15.73
N SER A 65 8.71 7.99 15.87
CA SER A 65 7.49 8.31 16.63
C SER A 65 6.20 7.73 16.07
N LYS A 66 6.24 7.16 14.84
CA LYS A 66 5.09 6.48 14.24
C LYS A 66 4.94 5.03 14.72
N LEU A 67 5.90 4.52 15.48
CA LEU A 67 5.87 3.17 16.04
C LEU A 67 5.34 3.16 17.46
N GLU A 68 4.58 2.13 17.80
CA GLU A 68 4.18 1.82 19.17
C GLU A 68 5.10 0.73 19.72
N TRP A 69 5.67 0.98 20.88
CA TRP A 69 6.62 0.09 21.54
C TRP A 69 6.06 -0.40 22.88
N ARG A 70 6.43 -1.62 23.25
CA ARG A 70 6.10 -2.20 24.56
C ARG A 70 7.25 -3.05 25.08
N THR A 71 7.52 -2.95 26.39
CA THR A 71 8.43 -3.87 27.08
C THR A 71 7.61 -5.03 27.64
N ILE A 72 8.00 -6.27 27.28
CA ILE A 72 7.40 -7.50 27.80
C ILE A 72 8.56 -8.37 28.25
N ASN A 73 8.57 -8.80 29.51
CA ASN A 73 9.62 -9.64 30.11
C ASN A 73 11.05 -9.08 29.84
N ASN A 74 11.24 -7.76 30.07
CA ASN A 74 12.48 -7.02 29.84
C ASN A 74 13.00 -6.99 28.39
N GLU A 75 12.19 -7.39 27.40
CA GLU A 75 12.50 -7.27 25.98
C GLU A 75 11.60 -6.25 25.29
N GLN A 76 12.15 -5.53 24.31
CA GLN A 76 11.41 -4.55 23.53
C GLN A 76 10.65 -5.21 22.37
N TYR A 77 9.39 -4.84 22.21
CA TYR A 77 8.53 -5.26 21.13
C TYR A 77 7.97 -4.05 20.38
N VAL A 78 7.84 -4.15 19.08
CA VAL A 78 7.18 -3.17 18.21
C VAL A 78 5.83 -3.70 17.76
N LEU A 79 4.85 -2.82 17.65
CA LEU A 79 3.52 -3.17 17.17
C LEU A 79 3.46 -3.18 15.65
N LEU A 80 3.03 -4.30 15.07
CA LEU A 80 2.83 -4.47 13.64
C LEU A 80 1.44 -5.02 13.34
N GLY A 81 0.94 -4.74 12.12
CA GLY A 81 -0.34 -5.19 11.62
C GLY A 81 -0.19 -6.25 10.53
N ASN A 82 -1.11 -7.21 10.51
CA ASN A 82 -1.22 -8.19 9.44
C ASN A 82 -2.69 -8.31 9.01
N PHE A 83 -2.91 -8.45 7.70
CA PHE A 83 -4.23 -8.72 7.12
C PHE A 83 -4.31 -10.18 6.73
N ASN A 84 -5.23 -10.94 7.34
CA ASN A 84 -5.29 -12.39 7.18
C ASN A 84 -6.71 -12.95 7.10
N ARG A 85 -6.81 -14.26 6.79
CA ARG A 85 -8.08 -15.01 6.69
C ARG A 85 -8.25 -16.07 7.78
N PHE A 86 -7.27 -16.24 8.67
CA PHE A 86 -7.26 -17.30 9.67
C PHE A 86 -7.28 -16.72 11.10
N PRO A 87 -8.45 -16.20 11.56
CA PRO A 87 -8.52 -15.59 12.90
C PRO A 87 -8.19 -16.57 14.01
N GLY A 88 -8.49 -17.86 13.84
CA GLY A 88 -8.18 -18.91 14.82
C GLY A 88 -6.69 -19.08 15.10
N SER A 89 -5.80 -18.70 14.17
CA SER A 89 -4.34 -18.75 14.40
C SER A 89 -3.86 -17.69 15.39
N TYR A 90 -4.70 -16.74 15.76
CA TYR A 90 -4.40 -15.61 16.65
C TYR A 90 -5.40 -15.51 17.81
N SER A 91 -6.00 -16.64 18.21
CA SER A 91 -6.97 -16.71 19.32
C SER A 91 -6.31 -16.55 20.69
N ASP A 92 -5.05 -16.96 20.81
CA ASP A 92 -4.30 -16.89 22.05
C ASP A 92 -3.52 -15.57 22.17
N SER A 93 -3.30 -15.13 23.39
CA SER A 93 -2.52 -13.90 23.66
C SER A 93 -1.03 -14.06 23.30
N LEU A 94 -0.53 -15.28 23.25
CA LEU A 94 0.83 -15.66 22.90
C LEU A 94 0.78 -16.75 21.83
N VAL A 95 1.45 -16.52 20.71
CA VAL A 95 1.46 -17.40 19.55
C VAL A 95 2.90 -17.61 19.10
N ILE A 96 3.25 -18.84 18.69
CA ILE A 96 4.49 -19.11 17.97
C ILE A 96 4.18 -19.31 16.49
N ASN A 97 4.86 -18.56 15.65
CA ASN A 97 4.69 -18.60 14.20
C ASN A 97 5.38 -19.84 13.60
N TYR A 98 4.67 -20.97 13.51
CA TYR A 98 5.18 -22.20 12.85
C TYR A 98 4.84 -22.30 11.37
N TRP A 99 3.99 -21.41 10.85
CA TRP A 99 3.45 -21.51 9.49
C TRP A 99 4.23 -20.75 8.44
N GLY A 100 5.40 -20.18 8.78
CA GLY A 100 6.28 -19.55 7.81
C GLY A 100 6.44 -18.05 8.00
N VAL A 101 6.80 -17.36 6.92
CA VAL A 101 6.99 -15.89 6.91
C VAL A 101 5.64 -15.19 6.96
N ILE A 102 5.50 -14.21 7.85
CA ILE A 102 4.30 -13.35 7.94
C ILE A 102 4.64 -11.96 7.44
N TRP A 103 3.92 -11.49 6.43
CA TRP A 103 4.03 -10.11 5.94
C TRP A 103 3.25 -9.17 6.83
N VAL A 104 3.89 -8.05 7.22
CA VAL A 104 3.35 -7.09 8.18
C VAL A 104 3.66 -5.65 7.78
N PHE A 105 2.87 -4.73 8.32
CA PHE A 105 3.01 -3.30 8.11
C PHE A 105 2.88 -2.54 9.44
N ILE A 106 3.18 -1.25 9.45
CA ILE A 106 3.04 -0.38 10.62
C ILE A 106 1.58 0.11 10.72
N PRO A 107 0.85 -0.18 11.83
CA PRO A 107 -0.56 0.17 12.00
C PRO A 107 -0.87 1.65 11.84
N SER A 108 0.00 2.54 12.33
CA SER A 108 -0.21 3.98 12.21
C SER A 108 -0.14 4.47 10.76
N GLN A 109 0.79 3.92 9.95
CA GLN A 109 0.90 4.23 8.52
C GLN A 109 -0.34 3.73 7.76
N TYR A 110 -0.77 2.51 8.04
CA TYR A 110 -2.00 1.95 7.46
C TYR A 110 -3.23 2.83 7.78
N LYS A 111 -3.43 3.15 9.06
CA LYS A 111 -4.57 3.99 9.50
C LYS A 111 -4.55 5.36 8.82
N TYR A 112 -3.38 5.98 8.70
CA TYR A 112 -3.22 7.25 7.99
C TYR A 112 -3.61 7.12 6.51
N ARG A 113 -3.08 6.13 5.79
CA ARG A 113 -3.35 5.91 4.37
C ARG A 113 -4.83 5.60 4.10
N MET A 114 -5.46 4.78 4.93
CA MET A 114 -6.87 4.43 4.79
C MET A 114 -7.80 5.61 5.08
N ARG A 115 -7.49 6.47 6.05
CA ARG A 115 -8.29 7.67 6.36
C ARG A 115 -8.17 8.77 5.32
N SER A 116 -7.01 8.88 4.67
CA SER A 116 -6.77 9.88 3.62
C SER A 116 -7.24 9.41 2.22
N ALA A 117 -7.61 8.15 2.07
CA ALA A 117 -8.06 7.61 0.79
C ALA A 117 -9.54 7.90 0.53
N SER A 118 -9.86 8.29 -0.69
CA SER A 118 -11.22 8.16 -1.20
C SER A 118 -11.49 6.66 -1.42
N ILE A 119 -12.44 6.09 -0.66
CA ILE A 119 -12.80 4.67 -0.80
C ILE A 119 -13.97 4.59 -1.78
N PRO A 120 -13.76 4.13 -3.03
CA PRO A 120 -14.84 3.99 -4.01
C PRO A 120 -15.89 3.01 -3.48
N ASN A 121 -17.17 3.38 -3.58
CA ASN A 121 -18.31 2.54 -3.16
C ASN A 121 -18.25 2.02 -1.71
N LYS A 122 -17.43 2.62 -0.83
CA LYS A 122 -17.21 2.21 0.56
C LYS A 122 -16.72 0.76 0.71
N ASP A 123 -16.10 0.17 -0.32
CA ASP A 123 -15.51 -1.17 -0.23
C ASP A 123 -14.14 -1.11 0.46
N THR A 124 -14.21 -1.14 1.79
CA THR A 124 -13.02 -1.12 2.65
C THR A 124 -12.08 -2.31 2.36
N LEU A 125 -12.61 -3.51 2.10
CA LEU A 125 -11.79 -4.68 1.84
C LEU A 125 -11.04 -4.58 0.52
N LEU A 126 -11.69 -4.08 -0.53
CA LEU A 126 -11.02 -3.80 -1.79
C LEU A 126 -9.90 -2.77 -1.60
N ARG A 127 -10.18 -1.66 -0.88
CA ARG A 127 -9.16 -0.63 -0.65
C ARG A 127 -7.95 -1.16 0.15
N ILE A 128 -8.17 -2.04 1.11
CA ILE A 128 -7.09 -2.72 1.83
C ILE A 128 -6.25 -3.55 0.85
N ARG A 129 -6.88 -4.38 0.04
CA ARG A 129 -6.20 -5.22 -0.96
C ARG A 129 -5.34 -4.38 -1.91
N GLN A 130 -5.89 -3.27 -2.40
CA GLN A 130 -5.18 -2.32 -3.25
C GLN A 130 -3.92 -1.78 -2.58
N LEU A 131 -4.07 -1.28 -1.34
CA LEU A 131 -2.99 -0.63 -0.59
C LEU A 131 -1.81 -1.56 -0.29
N ILE A 132 -2.08 -2.86 -0.11
CA ILE A 132 -1.05 -3.84 0.27
C ILE A 132 -0.73 -4.85 -0.85
N GLY A 133 -1.06 -4.53 -2.10
CA GLY A 133 -0.67 -5.32 -3.28
C GLY A 133 -1.34 -6.68 -3.39
N LEU A 134 -2.52 -6.89 -2.80
CA LEU A 134 -3.25 -8.17 -2.91
C LEU A 134 -4.25 -8.17 -4.07
N PRO A 135 -4.54 -9.33 -4.67
CA PRO A 135 -5.48 -9.42 -5.78
C PRO A 135 -6.92 -9.06 -5.38
N PRO A 136 -7.77 -8.61 -6.33
CA PRO A 136 -9.16 -8.26 -6.07
C PRO A 136 -9.94 -9.37 -5.37
N GLY A 137 -9.71 -10.62 -5.75
CA GLY A 137 -10.36 -11.81 -5.20
C GLY A 137 -9.76 -12.34 -3.90
N ASN A 138 -8.80 -11.65 -3.26
CA ASN A 138 -8.23 -12.11 -2.00
C ASN A 138 -9.28 -12.27 -0.91
N THR A 139 -9.20 -13.34 -0.12
CA THR A 139 -10.21 -13.73 0.87
C THR A 139 -9.89 -13.31 2.31
N ASN A 140 -8.85 -12.54 2.53
CA ASN A 140 -8.54 -12.00 3.87
C ASN A 140 -9.63 -11.03 4.32
N THR A 141 -10.03 -11.11 5.60
CA THR A 141 -11.12 -10.29 6.16
C THR A 141 -10.85 -9.83 7.59
N TYR A 142 -9.72 -10.21 8.19
CA TYR A 142 -9.35 -9.85 9.55
C TYR A 142 -8.06 -9.03 9.58
N MET A 143 -8.01 -8.11 10.55
CA MET A 143 -6.78 -7.42 10.95
C MET A 143 -6.34 -7.94 12.31
N VAL A 144 -5.04 -8.26 12.43
CA VAL A 144 -4.41 -8.59 13.70
C VAL A 144 -3.29 -7.59 13.99
N GLU A 145 -3.20 -7.11 15.23
CA GLU A 145 -2.07 -6.34 15.75
C GLU A 145 -1.21 -7.26 16.62
N LEU A 146 0.07 -7.31 16.30
CA LEU A 146 1.06 -8.21 16.90
C LEU A 146 2.22 -7.41 17.49
N TRP A 147 2.58 -7.71 18.74
CA TRP A 147 3.84 -7.30 19.34
C TRP A 147 4.94 -8.26 18.90
N VAL A 148 5.97 -7.74 18.25
CA VAL A 148 7.04 -8.50 17.61
C VAL A 148 8.39 -7.97 18.07
N LYS A 149 9.36 -8.84 18.35
CA LYS A 149 10.73 -8.41 18.63
C LYS A 149 11.41 -7.90 17.37
N PRO A 150 12.10 -6.76 17.37
CA PRO A 150 12.78 -6.24 16.17
C PRO A 150 13.75 -7.23 15.52
N ARG A 151 14.43 -8.05 16.30
CA ARG A 151 15.36 -9.08 15.79
C ARG A 151 14.68 -10.18 14.97
N ASP A 152 13.37 -10.38 15.16
CA ASP A 152 12.57 -11.38 14.45
C ASP A 152 12.02 -10.81 13.11
N LEU A 153 12.34 -9.56 12.81
CA LEU A 153 11.91 -8.87 11.60
C LEU A 153 13.01 -8.85 10.54
N PHE A 154 12.58 -8.74 9.31
CA PHE A 154 13.43 -8.34 8.18
C PHE A 154 12.57 -7.59 7.17
N ARG A 155 13.21 -6.80 6.30
CA ARG A 155 12.55 -6.12 5.20
C ARG A 155 12.60 -7.01 3.95
N PRO A 156 11.48 -7.24 3.26
CA PRO A 156 11.47 -8.02 2.02
C PRO A 156 11.94 -7.16 0.84
N ALA A 157 13.23 -6.82 0.83
CA ALA A 157 13.90 -5.99 -0.17
C ALA A 157 15.33 -6.49 -0.39
N SER A 158 16.07 -5.91 -1.33
CA SER A 158 17.48 -6.26 -1.58
C SER A 158 18.35 -6.19 -0.31
N SER A 159 18.07 -5.23 0.58
CA SER A 159 18.63 -5.19 1.94
C SER A 159 17.56 -5.60 2.96
N PRO A 160 17.81 -6.64 3.78
CA PRO A 160 16.87 -7.09 4.80
C PRO A 160 16.80 -6.16 6.03
N SER A 161 17.62 -5.10 6.08
CA SER A 161 17.64 -4.14 7.20
C SER A 161 16.28 -3.48 7.37
N VAL A 162 15.82 -3.41 8.63
CA VAL A 162 14.53 -2.82 9.00
C VAL A 162 14.66 -1.35 9.44
N ASP A 163 15.88 -0.84 9.60
CA ASP A 163 16.19 0.48 10.16
C ASP A 163 16.49 1.57 9.10
N SER A 164 16.43 1.20 7.81
CA SER A 164 16.66 2.14 6.70
C SER A 164 15.36 2.82 6.24
N LYS A 165 15.47 4.06 5.75
CA LYS A 165 14.39 4.81 5.09
C LYS A 165 14.29 4.55 3.59
N THR A 166 15.24 3.79 3.04
CA THR A 166 15.32 3.47 1.61
C THR A 166 15.86 2.07 1.40
N CYS A 167 15.56 1.47 0.26
CA CYS A 167 16.16 0.21 -0.21
C CYS A 167 16.66 0.40 -1.64
N GLY A 168 17.84 -0.15 -1.94
CA GLY A 168 18.36 -0.16 -3.29
C GLY A 168 17.86 -1.36 -4.11
N LEU A 169 18.31 -1.43 -5.37
CA LEU A 169 17.97 -2.52 -6.30
C LEU A 169 18.80 -3.79 -6.09
N PHE A 170 19.99 -3.64 -5.51
CA PHE A 170 20.98 -4.71 -5.45
C PHE A 170 21.27 -5.14 -4.02
N PHE A 171 21.61 -6.40 -3.85
CA PHE A 171 22.07 -6.90 -2.56
C PHE A 171 23.37 -6.22 -2.13
N PRO A 172 23.50 -5.80 -0.87
CA PRO A 172 24.77 -5.36 -0.32
C PRO A 172 25.83 -6.46 -0.43
N ALA A 173 27.10 -6.06 -0.55
CA ALA A 173 28.22 -6.99 -0.50
C ALA A 173 28.18 -7.81 0.80
N GLY A 174 28.38 -9.13 0.70
CA GLY A 174 28.33 -10.04 1.85
C GLY A 174 26.94 -10.39 2.36
N SER A 175 25.88 -10.14 1.59
CA SER A 175 24.51 -10.55 1.93
C SER A 175 24.42 -12.04 2.24
N ASP A 176 23.61 -12.40 3.25
CA ASP A 176 23.37 -13.79 3.65
C ASP A 176 22.80 -14.62 2.49
N SER A 177 23.46 -15.73 2.16
CA SER A 177 23.11 -16.57 1.01
C SER A 177 21.72 -17.23 1.16
N ASN A 178 21.26 -17.51 2.39
CA ASN A 178 19.94 -18.07 2.62
C ASN A 178 18.87 -17.00 2.40
N TYR A 179 19.15 -15.75 2.79
CA TYR A 179 18.26 -14.65 2.49
C TYR A 179 18.16 -14.40 0.99
N VAL A 180 19.27 -14.41 0.26
CA VAL A 180 19.29 -14.26 -1.21
C VAL A 180 18.49 -15.36 -1.88
N LYS A 181 18.63 -16.63 -1.43
CA LYS A 181 17.84 -17.76 -1.95
C LYS A 181 16.34 -17.54 -1.69
N TRP A 182 15.97 -17.17 -0.46
CA TRP A 182 14.58 -16.88 -0.10
C TRP A 182 14.02 -15.76 -0.99
N PHE A 183 14.76 -14.67 -1.17
CA PHE A 183 14.35 -13.52 -1.98
C PHE A 183 14.13 -13.91 -3.45
N ASN A 184 15.06 -14.65 -4.05
CA ASN A 184 14.93 -15.11 -5.43
C ASN A 184 13.78 -16.10 -5.61
N GLN A 185 13.52 -16.97 -4.61
CA GLN A 185 12.34 -17.84 -4.64
C GLN A 185 11.05 -17.01 -4.61
N ASN A 186 10.98 -15.95 -3.80
CA ASN A 186 9.82 -15.06 -3.77
C ASN A 186 9.65 -14.28 -5.09
N ILE A 187 10.72 -13.91 -5.79
CA ILE A 187 10.63 -13.35 -7.16
C ILE A 187 9.94 -14.37 -8.08
N TYR A 188 10.40 -15.62 -8.05
CA TYR A 188 9.81 -16.67 -8.86
C TYR A 188 8.33 -16.87 -8.53
N ASP A 189 7.98 -16.98 -7.25
CA ASP A 189 6.62 -17.20 -6.80
C ASP A 189 5.69 -16.01 -7.12
N ALA A 190 6.19 -14.78 -6.97
CA ALA A 190 5.42 -13.57 -7.23
C ALA A 190 5.11 -13.34 -8.72
N TYR A 191 5.99 -13.75 -9.63
CA TYR A 191 5.85 -13.36 -11.04
C TYR A 191 5.79 -14.50 -12.04
N PHE A 192 6.38 -15.66 -11.74
CA PHE A 192 6.58 -16.73 -12.71
C PHE A 192 6.03 -18.09 -12.26
N GLY A 193 5.73 -18.24 -10.98
CA GLY A 193 5.19 -19.47 -10.42
C GLY A 193 3.74 -19.75 -10.86
N MET A 194 3.24 -20.93 -10.51
CA MET A 194 1.85 -21.34 -10.82
C MET A 194 0.81 -20.75 -9.84
N GLN A 195 1.26 -20.01 -8.83
CA GLN A 195 0.39 -19.37 -7.84
C GLN A 195 -0.14 -18.02 -8.33
N THR A 196 -1.01 -17.40 -7.56
CA THR A 196 -1.47 -16.04 -7.83
C THR A 196 -0.28 -15.09 -7.83
N HIS A 197 -0.06 -14.41 -8.94
CA HIS A 197 1.00 -13.41 -9.07
C HIS A 197 0.70 -12.19 -8.17
N LEU A 198 1.77 -11.54 -7.71
CA LEU A 198 1.70 -10.40 -6.80
C LEU A 198 2.59 -9.26 -7.32
N PRO A 199 2.14 -7.99 -7.25
CA PRO A 199 2.97 -6.84 -7.60
C PRO A 199 3.94 -6.50 -6.44
N TRP A 200 4.91 -7.38 -6.20
CA TRP A 200 5.90 -7.19 -5.14
C TRP A 200 7.03 -6.29 -5.60
N THR A 201 7.12 -5.07 -5.09
CA THR A 201 8.07 -4.07 -5.54
C THR A 201 9.54 -4.44 -5.31
N ARG A 202 9.83 -5.25 -4.30
CA ARG A 202 11.20 -5.57 -3.82
C ARG A 202 11.96 -4.37 -3.27
N LEU A 203 11.30 -3.22 -3.15
CA LEU A 203 11.86 -1.94 -2.71
C LEU A 203 11.45 -1.57 -1.28
N GLY A 204 10.84 -2.52 -0.55
CA GLY A 204 10.49 -2.38 0.87
C GLY A 204 9.17 -1.67 1.13
N TYR A 205 8.35 -1.51 0.12
CA TYR A 205 6.97 -1.05 0.23
C TYR A 205 6.02 -1.91 -0.59
N SER A 206 4.75 -1.96 -0.18
CA SER A 206 3.69 -2.63 -0.94
C SER A 206 3.29 -1.80 -2.17
N TYR A 207 2.88 -2.44 -3.25
CA TYR A 207 2.33 -1.77 -4.42
C TYR A 207 0.87 -1.37 -4.19
N ASP A 208 0.57 -0.07 -4.17
CA ASP A 208 -0.81 0.43 -4.11
C ASP A 208 -1.38 0.53 -5.54
N TRP A 209 -2.16 -0.47 -5.96
CA TRP A 209 -2.69 -0.55 -7.33
C TRP A 209 -4.05 0.13 -7.53
N ALA A 210 -4.49 1.00 -6.61
CA ALA A 210 -5.70 1.76 -6.83
C ALA A 210 -5.53 2.79 -7.95
N LYS A 211 -6.60 3.03 -8.71
CA LYS A 211 -6.59 4.01 -9.81
C LYS A 211 -6.30 5.42 -9.26
N ASN A 212 -5.43 6.16 -9.93
CA ASN A 212 -5.10 7.56 -9.64
C ASN A 212 -4.47 7.81 -8.25
N VAL A 213 -3.76 6.84 -7.70
CA VAL A 213 -2.94 7.01 -6.49
C VAL A 213 -1.47 6.71 -6.82
N PRO A 214 -0.51 7.25 -6.04
CA PRO A 214 0.88 6.82 -6.13
C PRO A 214 1.02 5.33 -5.80
N GLU A 215 1.86 4.61 -6.54
CA GLU A 215 2.11 3.18 -6.37
C GLU A 215 2.78 2.81 -5.04
N VAL A 216 3.51 3.75 -4.42
CA VAL A 216 4.15 3.54 -3.12
C VAL A 216 3.10 3.37 -2.03
N GLY A 217 2.93 2.15 -1.59
CA GLY A 217 1.99 1.75 -0.54
C GLY A 217 2.55 1.90 0.87
N LEU A 218 2.48 0.82 1.65
CA LEU A 218 2.98 0.77 3.03
C LEU A 218 4.41 0.25 3.07
N SER A 219 5.18 0.73 4.05
CA SER A 219 6.46 0.09 4.38
C SER A 219 6.21 -1.35 4.80
N GLU A 220 6.89 -2.29 4.15
CA GLU A 220 6.71 -3.72 4.36
C GLU A 220 7.81 -4.32 5.22
N TYR A 221 7.40 -5.27 6.03
CA TYR A 221 8.28 -6.11 6.84
C TYR A 221 7.78 -7.53 6.84
N CYS A 222 8.69 -8.44 7.18
CA CYS A 222 8.38 -9.85 7.37
C CYS A 222 8.80 -10.30 8.76
N ILE A 223 7.95 -11.11 9.40
CA ILE A 223 8.29 -11.82 10.64
C ILE A 223 8.87 -13.16 10.27
N ARG A 224 10.02 -13.52 10.88
CA ARG A 224 10.68 -14.80 10.67
C ARG A 224 9.83 -15.97 11.18
N PRO A 225 9.93 -17.15 10.57
CA PRO A 225 9.34 -18.37 11.14
C PRO A 225 9.85 -18.63 12.56
N ASN A 226 9.05 -19.32 13.36
CA ASN A 226 9.33 -19.68 14.76
C ASN A 226 9.45 -18.49 15.72
N SER A 227 9.05 -17.29 15.30
CA SER A 227 9.00 -16.11 16.17
C SER A 227 7.87 -16.21 17.19
N GLN A 228 8.14 -15.70 18.40
CA GLN A 228 7.16 -15.56 19.46
C GLN A 228 6.43 -14.21 19.30
N LEU A 229 5.12 -14.24 19.22
CA LEU A 229 4.25 -13.09 18.95
C LEU A 229 3.25 -12.94 20.08
N TYR A 230 3.02 -11.69 20.54
CA TYR A 230 1.90 -11.41 21.44
C TYR A 230 0.79 -10.73 20.64
N VAL A 231 -0.41 -11.29 20.69
CA VAL A 231 -1.59 -10.72 20.04
C VAL A 231 -2.11 -9.57 20.89
N LYS A 232 -2.12 -8.37 20.32
CA LYS A 232 -2.74 -7.20 20.95
C LYS A 232 -4.22 -7.10 20.63
N LYS A 233 -4.57 -7.37 19.36
CA LYS A 233 -5.93 -7.15 18.84
C LYS A 233 -6.17 -8.02 17.62
N LEU A 234 -7.37 -8.57 17.52
CA LEU A 234 -7.88 -9.27 16.33
C LEU A 234 -9.32 -8.81 16.10
N VAL A 235 -9.59 -8.25 14.93
CA VAL A 235 -10.91 -7.70 14.59
C VAL A 235 -11.22 -7.91 13.10
N PRO A 236 -12.50 -7.89 12.70
CA PRO A 236 -12.87 -7.76 11.30
C PRO A 236 -12.22 -6.50 10.70
N ALA A 237 -11.63 -6.62 9.51
CA ALA A 237 -10.87 -5.54 8.91
C ALA A 237 -11.73 -4.30 8.60
N THR A 238 -13.02 -4.50 8.33
CA THR A 238 -13.99 -3.41 8.12
C THR A 238 -14.23 -2.55 9.36
N ARG A 239 -13.90 -3.06 10.56
CA ARG A 239 -14.04 -2.35 11.85
C ARG A 239 -12.71 -1.88 12.42
N TYR A 240 -11.60 -2.10 11.70
CA TYR A 240 -10.27 -1.82 12.24
C TYR A 240 -9.99 -0.32 12.43
N LEU A 241 -10.62 0.54 11.63
CA LEU A 241 -10.48 2.00 11.72
C LEU A 241 -11.38 2.64 12.76
N ASP A 242 -12.40 1.92 13.25
CA ASP A 242 -13.39 2.43 14.20
C ASP A 242 -12.84 2.47 15.65
N ASN A 243 -11.64 1.92 15.86
CA ASN A 243 -11.03 1.71 17.18
C ASN A 243 -9.64 2.35 17.29
#